data_642183a56970931ea6e49d506d951514
#
_entry.id   642183a56970931ea6e49d506d951514
#
_cell.length_a   1.000
_cell.length_b   1.000
_cell.length_c   1.000
_cell.angle_alpha   90.00
_cell.angle_beta   90.00
_cell.angle_gamma   90.00
#
_symmetry.space_group_name_H-M   'P 1'
#
loop_
_entity.id
_entity.type
_entity.pdbx_description
1 polymer ?
#
loop_
_entity_poly.entity_id
_entity_poly.type
_entity_poly.pdbx_seq_one_letter_code
_entity_poly.pdbx_strand_id
1 'polypeptide(L)'
;MLTMFGEAFEDPATYGDARPGPSYFARLLGRDHFIAIAAFDGEQVVGGIAAYVLDKFEQERSEVYIYDLAVAAGYRRRGIATGMIAELQGVASERGAWVIFVQADHGDDPAIALYSKLGRREDVLHFDIKVPASS
;
A
#
# COMPACT_ATOMS: atom_id res chain seq x y z
N MET A 1 -4.53 -11.66 0.34
CA MET A 1 -4.05 -10.40 -0.31
C MET A 1 -2.97 -10.62 -1.36
N LEU A 2 -1.93 -11.41 -1.09
CA LEU A 2 -0.82 -11.57 -2.05
C LEU A 2 -1.28 -12.11 -3.41
N THR A 3 -2.17 -13.11 -3.41
CA THR A 3 -2.71 -13.65 -4.66
C THR A 3 -3.45 -12.57 -5.45
N MET A 4 -4.29 -11.79 -4.77
CA MET A 4 -5.04 -10.70 -5.40
C MET A 4 -4.10 -9.62 -5.97
N PHE A 5 -3.04 -9.24 -5.23
CA PHE A 5 -2.05 -8.29 -5.73
C PHE A 5 -1.33 -8.83 -6.98
N GLY A 6 -0.95 -10.11 -6.97
CA GLY A 6 -0.30 -10.72 -8.13
C GLY A 6 -1.17 -10.70 -9.37
N GLU A 7 -2.46 -11.01 -9.23
CA GLU A 7 -3.42 -10.96 -10.34
C GLU A 7 -3.64 -9.52 -10.81
N ALA A 8 -3.82 -8.57 -9.88
CA ALA A 8 -4.11 -7.17 -10.21
C ALA A 8 -2.95 -6.48 -10.92
N PHE A 9 -1.72 -6.81 -10.57
CA PHE A 9 -0.51 -6.24 -11.18
C PHE A 9 0.04 -7.09 -12.32
N GLU A 10 -0.60 -8.21 -12.67
CA GLU A 10 -0.14 -9.16 -13.68
C GLU A 10 1.28 -9.67 -13.36
N ASP A 11 1.56 -9.86 -12.09
CA ASP A 11 2.87 -10.28 -11.59
C ASP A 11 2.70 -11.35 -10.48
N PRO A 12 2.11 -12.52 -10.81
CA PRO A 12 1.87 -13.55 -9.81
C PRO A 12 3.15 -14.13 -9.21
N ALA A 13 4.27 -14.09 -9.93
CA ALA A 13 5.54 -14.61 -9.43
C ALA A 13 6.03 -13.80 -8.22
N THR A 14 6.05 -12.45 -8.32
CA THR A 14 6.49 -11.59 -7.23
C THR A 14 5.65 -11.78 -5.97
N TYR A 15 4.33 -11.94 -6.13
CA TYR A 15 3.39 -12.02 -5.01
C TYR A 15 3.03 -13.44 -4.58
N GLY A 16 3.50 -14.45 -5.28
CA GLY A 16 3.14 -15.84 -5.02
C GLY A 16 4.31 -16.79 -4.79
N ASP A 17 5.37 -16.75 -5.63
CA ASP A 17 6.43 -17.74 -5.64
C ASP A 17 7.32 -17.71 -4.40
N ALA A 18 7.59 -16.55 -3.86
CA ALA A 18 8.41 -16.36 -2.65
C ALA A 18 7.55 -15.83 -1.49
N ARG A 19 6.38 -16.44 -1.32
CA ARG A 19 5.42 -16.00 -0.30
C ARG A 19 6.00 -16.21 1.10
N PRO A 20 5.98 -15.16 1.97
CA PRO A 20 6.47 -15.28 3.34
C PRO A 20 5.70 -16.33 4.14
N GLY A 21 6.38 -16.94 5.11
CA GLY A 21 5.75 -17.91 6.01
C GLY A 21 4.87 -17.24 7.07
N PRO A 22 4.03 -18.04 7.77
CA PRO A 22 3.10 -17.52 8.77
C PRO A 22 3.75 -16.72 9.90
N SER A 23 4.92 -17.14 10.38
CA SER A 23 5.60 -16.43 11.47
C SER A 23 6.13 -15.06 11.05
N TYR A 24 6.55 -14.92 9.80
CA TYR A 24 6.94 -13.62 9.25
C TYR A 24 5.73 -12.69 9.20
N PHE A 25 4.60 -13.15 8.68
CA PHE A 25 3.38 -12.35 8.63
C PHE A 25 2.88 -11.96 10.02
N ALA A 26 2.92 -12.89 10.98
CA ALA A 26 2.50 -12.58 12.35
C ALA A 26 3.34 -11.44 12.94
N ARG A 27 4.66 -11.47 12.73
CA ARG A 27 5.55 -10.39 13.19
C ARG A 27 5.24 -9.07 12.48
N LEU A 28 5.06 -9.11 11.15
CA LEU A 28 4.79 -7.91 10.37
C LEU A 28 3.48 -7.26 10.79
N LEU A 29 2.41 -8.03 10.88
CA LEU A 29 1.09 -7.54 11.26
C LEU A 29 1.04 -7.05 12.71
N GLY A 30 1.90 -7.57 13.57
CA GLY A 30 2.01 -7.14 14.95
C GLY A 30 2.84 -5.88 15.17
N ARG A 31 3.49 -5.36 14.14
CA ARG A 31 4.32 -4.15 14.26
C ARG A 31 3.47 -2.89 14.17
N ASP A 32 3.79 -1.91 15.02
CA ASP A 32 3.09 -0.62 15.05
C ASP A 32 3.31 0.20 13.77
N HIS A 33 4.34 -0.09 13.01
CA HIS A 33 4.69 0.65 11.80
C HIS A 33 4.24 -0.03 10.50
N PHE A 34 3.39 -1.06 10.58
CA PHE A 34 2.80 -1.66 9.40
C PHE A 34 1.27 -1.63 9.49
N ILE A 35 0.63 -1.30 8.38
CA ILE A 35 -0.84 -1.25 8.26
C ILE A 35 -1.25 -2.07 7.04
N ALA A 36 -2.16 -3.02 7.23
CA ALA A 36 -2.80 -3.75 6.15
C ALA A 36 -4.30 -3.45 6.19
N ILE A 37 -4.85 -3.07 5.05
CA ILE A 37 -6.30 -2.84 4.89
C ILE A 37 -6.77 -3.76 3.78
N ALA A 38 -7.87 -4.48 4.01
CA ALA A 38 -8.45 -5.37 3.02
C ALA A 38 -9.92 -5.01 2.79
N ALA A 39 -10.33 -5.06 1.54
CA ALA A 39 -11.73 -4.94 1.16
C ALA A 39 -12.25 -6.33 0.80
N PHE A 40 -13.44 -6.65 1.27
CA PHE A 40 -14.06 -7.97 1.09
C PHE A 40 -15.38 -7.86 0.34
N ASP A 41 -15.64 -8.85 -0.49
CA ASP A 41 -16.98 -9.16 -1.00
C ASP A 41 -17.30 -10.56 -0.45
N GLY A 42 -18.14 -10.61 0.61
CA GLY A 42 -18.32 -11.84 1.37
C GLY A 42 -16.99 -12.28 2.00
N GLU A 43 -16.52 -13.47 1.66
CA GLU A 43 -15.24 -14.01 2.14
C GLU A 43 -14.07 -13.75 1.18
N GLN A 44 -14.36 -13.19 -0.01
CA GLN A 44 -13.37 -12.94 -1.03
C GLN A 44 -12.69 -11.60 -0.81
N VAL A 45 -11.36 -11.58 -0.83
CA VAL A 45 -10.59 -10.34 -0.81
C VAL A 45 -10.60 -9.74 -2.20
N VAL A 46 -11.13 -8.53 -2.34
CA VAL A 46 -11.27 -7.84 -3.63
C VAL A 46 -10.43 -6.58 -3.72
N GLY A 47 -9.79 -6.17 -2.65
CA GLY A 47 -8.88 -5.04 -2.64
C GLY A 47 -7.98 -5.08 -1.43
N GLY A 48 -6.89 -4.33 -1.48
CA GLY A 48 -5.97 -4.25 -0.36
C GLY A 48 -5.02 -3.08 -0.43
N ILE A 49 -4.57 -2.65 0.75
CA ILE A 49 -3.49 -1.68 0.92
C ILE A 49 -2.47 -2.28 1.88
N ALA A 50 -1.19 -2.19 1.51
CA ALA A 50 -0.07 -2.41 2.41
C ALA A 50 0.66 -1.08 2.58
N ALA A 51 0.80 -0.61 3.82
CA ALA A 51 1.36 0.68 4.11
C ALA A 51 2.31 0.62 5.31
N TYR A 52 3.25 1.55 5.36
CA TYR A 52 4.22 1.66 6.44
C TYR A 52 4.11 3.00 7.14
N VAL A 53 4.25 3.00 8.46
CA VAL A 53 4.33 4.21 9.26
C VAL A 53 5.80 4.56 9.44
N LEU A 54 6.18 5.76 9.00
CA LEU A 54 7.54 6.24 9.05
C LEU A 54 7.64 7.34 10.09
N ASP A 55 8.34 7.06 11.19
CA ASP A 55 8.58 8.05 12.23
C ASP A 55 9.65 9.03 11.77
N LYS A 56 9.34 10.32 11.88
CA LYS A 56 10.27 11.36 11.45
C LYS A 56 11.23 11.72 12.58
N PHE A 57 12.52 11.86 12.23
CA PHE A 57 13.51 12.18 13.25
C PHE A 57 13.58 13.69 13.56
N GLU A 58 13.19 14.55 12.60
CA GLU A 58 13.26 16.00 12.77
C GLU A 58 12.03 16.61 13.45
N GLN A 59 10.97 15.82 13.62
CA GLN A 59 9.75 16.25 14.32
C GLN A 59 9.09 15.04 14.94
N GLU A 60 8.40 15.26 16.05
CA GLU A 60 7.66 14.21 16.74
C GLU A 60 6.32 13.95 16.05
N ARG A 61 6.40 13.40 14.84
CA ARG A 61 5.24 13.00 14.05
C ARG A 61 5.64 11.92 13.06
N SER A 62 4.67 11.27 12.43
CA SER A 62 4.90 10.23 11.45
C SER A 62 4.24 10.53 10.12
N GLU A 63 4.64 9.76 9.12
CA GLU A 63 4.04 9.74 7.79
C GLU A 63 3.63 8.32 7.46
N VAL A 64 2.57 8.15 6.68
CA VAL A 64 2.16 6.84 6.18
C VAL A 64 2.48 6.75 4.70
N TYR A 65 3.23 5.71 4.33
CA TYR A 65 3.59 5.43 2.94
C TYR A 65 2.78 4.23 2.44
N ILE A 66 1.91 4.46 1.46
CA ILE A 66 1.23 3.37 0.77
C ILE A 66 2.25 2.72 -0.18
N TYR A 67 2.65 1.50 0.14
CA TYR A 67 3.59 0.75 -0.69
C TYR A 67 2.88 0.00 -1.82
N ASP A 68 1.75 -0.65 -1.48
CA ASP A 68 0.93 -1.37 -2.46
C ASP A 68 -0.55 -1.03 -2.24
N LEU A 69 -1.26 -0.77 -3.33
CA LEU A 69 -2.70 -0.63 -3.37
C LEU A 69 -3.22 -1.29 -4.64
N ALA A 70 -4.17 -2.19 -4.49
CA ALA A 70 -4.78 -2.85 -5.65
C ALA A 70 -6.23 -3.18 -5.40
N VAL A 71 -7.00 -3.25 -6.49
CA VAL A 71 -8.39 -3.69 -6.52
C VAL A 71 -8.51 -4.74 -7.61
N ALA A 72 -9.15 -5.86 -7.32
CA ALA A 72 -9.38 -6.92 -8.28
C ALA A 72 -10.13 -6.40 -9.53
N ALA A 73 -9.77 -6.92 -10.70
CA ALA A 73 -10.23 -6.39 -11.99
C ALA A 73 -11.77 -6.24 -12.09
N GLY A 74 -12.52 -7.22 -11.61
CA GLY A 74 -13.99 -7.19 -11.66
C GLY A 74 -14.64 -6.21 -10.70
N TYR A 75 -13.86 -5.58 -9.82
CA TYR A 75 -14.35 -4.67 -8.79
C TYR A 75 -13.86 -3.24 -8.96
N ARG A 76 -13.16 -2.94 -10.04
CA ARG A 76 -12.66 -1.60 -10.32
C ARG A 76 -13.79 -0.64 -10.67
N ARG A 77 -13.57 0.67 -10.46
CA ARG A 77 -14.55 1.74 -10.71
C ARG A 77 -15.78 1.69 -9.83
N ARG A 78 -15.69 1.07 -8.65
CA ARG A 78 -16.79 0.99 -7.69
C ARG A 78 -16.52 1.78 -6.41
N GLY A 79 -15.46 2.60 -6.38
CA GLY A 79 -15.09 3.39 -5.21
C GLY A 79 -14.38 2.60 -4.11
N ILE A 80 -13.96 1.37 -4.37
CA ILE A 80 -13.31 0.52 -3.36
C ILE A 80 -11.97 1.12 -2.93
N ALA A 81 -11.14 1.56 -3.89
CA ALA A 81 -9.86 2.18 -3.57
C ALA A 81 -10.03 3.44 -2.74
N THR A 82 -10.99 4.30 -3.11
CA THR A 82 -11.30 5.51 -2.35
C THR A 82 -11.75 5.18 -0.93
N GLY A 83 -12.60 4.16 -0.78
CA GLY A 83 -13.06 3.70 0.53
C GLY A 83 -11.93 3.15 1.40
N MET A 84 -11.01 2.38 0.81
CA MET A 84 -9.84 1.88 1.54
C MET A 84 -8.92 3.01 1.98
N ILE A 85 -8.71 4.00 1.13
CA ILE A 85 -7.89 5.17 1.49
C ILE A 85 -8.55 5.96 2.62
N ALA A 86 -9.88 6.12 2.59
CA ALA A 86 -10.61 6.77 3.68
C ALA A 86 -10.41 6.03 5.01
N GLU A 87 -10.48 4.70 5.00
CA GLU A 87 -10.18 3.89 6.17
C GLU A 87 -8.73 4.08 6.64
N LEU A 88 -7.79 4.10 5.72
CA LEU A 88 -6.39 4.35 6.04
C LEU A 88 -6.18 5.74 6.64
N GLN A 89 -6.89 6.77 6.17
CA GLN A 89 -6.84 8.10 6.74
C GLN A 89 -7.23 8.09 8.23
N GLY A 90 -8.26 7.33 8.58
CA GLY A 90 -8.68 7.16 9.96
C GLY A 90 -7.60 6.50 10.82
N VAL A 91 -7.03 5.40 10.34
CA VAL A 91 -5.96 4.69 11.04
C VAL A 91 -4.72 5.56 11.18
N ALA A 92 -4.35 6.27 10.11
CA ALA A 92 -3.19 7.17 10.12
C ALA A 92 -3.36 8.29 11.16
N SER A 93 -4.55 8.87 11.23
CA SER A 93 -4.87 9.90 12.23
C SER A 93 -4.73 9.36 13.65
N GLU A 94 -5.24 8.17 13.92
CA GLU A 94 -5.11 7.53 15.24
C GLU A 94 -3.67 7.27 15.63
N ARG A 95 -2.79 7.05 14.65
CA ARG A 95 -1.36 6.78 14.88
C ARG A 95 -0.49 8.02 14.86
N GLY A 96 -1.10 9.22 14.77
CA GLY A 96 -0.36 10.48 14.79
C GLY A 96 0.33 10.85 13.50
N ALA A 97 -0.07 10.24 12.38
CA ALA A 97 0.47 10.61 11.08
C ALA A 97 -0.14 11.92 10.58
N TRP A 98 0.71 12.76 9.99
CA TRP A 98 0.23 14.05 9.48
C TRP A 98 -0.06 14.02 7.98
N VAL A 99 0.44 13.01 7.26
CA VAL A 99 0.24 12.87 5.82
C VAL A 99 0.31 11.41 5.42
N ILE A 100 -0.41 11.06 4.36
CA ILE A 100 -0.25 9.81 3.64
C ILE A 100 0.36 10.18 2.30
N PHE A 101 1.42 9.47 1.88
CA PHE A 101 1.95 9.66 0.54
C PHE A 101 2.01 8.33 -0.20
N VAL A 102 1.99 8.43 -1.52
CA VAL A 102 1.96 7.28 -2.42
C VAL A 102 2.64 7.68 -3.72
N GLN A 103 3.29 6.72 -4.36
CA GLN A 103 3.94 6.92 -5.65
C GLN A 103 3.17 6.18 -6.73
N ALA A 104 3.15 6.75 -7.93
CA ALA A 104 2.59 6.10 -9.11
C ALA A 104 3.59 6.24 -10.26
N ASP A 105 3.68 5.20 -11.08
CA ASP A 105 4.54 5.22 -12.25
C ASP A 105 3.92 6.07 -13.36
N HIS A 106 4.76 6.67 -14.19
CA HIS A 106 4.30 7.30 -15.41
C HIS A 106 3.57 6.27 -16.28
N GLY A 107 2.42 6.64 -16.82
CA GLY A 107 1.62 5.74 -17.64
C GLY A 107 0.57 4.94 -16.85
N ASP A 108 0.65 4.93 -15.54
CA ASP A 108 -0.40 4.30 -14.71
C ASP A 108 -1.55 5.30 -14.53
N ASP A 109 -2.31 5.53 -15.59
CA ASP A 109 -3.35 6.55 -15.63
C ASP A 109 -4.45 6.36 -14.58
N PRO A 110 -4.94 5.15 -14.30
CA PRO A 110 -5.94 4.97 -13.24
C PRO A 110 -5.44 5.38 -11.86
N ALA A 111 -4.19 5.03 -11.51
CA ALA A 111 -3.60 5.40 -10.23
C ALA A 111 -3.40 6.91 -10.15
N ILE A 112 -2.86 7.53 -11.21
CA ILE A 112 -2.65 8.98 -11.27
C ILE A 112 -3.97 9.71 -11.12
N ALA A 113 -5.03 9.27 -11.78
CA ALA A 113 -6.35 9.88 -11.68
C ALA A 113 -6.92 9.79 -10.26
N LEU A 114 -6.79 8.62 -9.62
CA LEU A 114 -7.26 8.40 -8.26
C LEU A 114 -6.54 9.33 -7.28
N TYR A 115 -5.21 9.32 -7.29
CA TYR A 115 -4.42 10.09 -6.33
C TYR A 115 -4.52 11.60 -6.57
N SER A 116 -4.69 12.03 -7.81
CA SER A 116 -4.89 13.44 -8.14
C SER A 116 -6.18 14.02 -7.57
N LYS A 117 -7.21 13.18 -7.38
CA LYS A 117 -8.46 13.61 -6.74
C LYS A 117 -8.32 13.75 -5.24
N LEU A 118 -7.42 12.98 -4.62
CA LEU A 118 -7.34 12.87 -3.17
C LEU A 118 -6.20 13.70 -2.58
N GLY A 119 -5.19 14.03 -3.37
CA GLY A 119 -4.01 14.70 -2.85
C GLY A 119 -3.38 15.68 -3.83
N ARG A 120 -2.24 16.21 -3.41
CA ARG A 120 -1.44 17.12 -4.22
C ARG A 120 -0.29 16.33 -4.84
N ARG A 121 -0.11 16.48 -6.15
CA ARG A 121 0.95 15.80 -6.90
C ARG A 121 2.29 16.52 -6.76
N GLU A 122 3.34 15.74 -6.56
CA GLU A 122 4.73 16.18 -6.68
C GLU A 122 5.43 15.25 -7.65
N ASP A 123 6.20 15.81 -8.57
CA ASP A 123 6.98 15.01 -9.53
C ASP A 123 8.40 14.85 -8.99
N VAL A 124 8.80 13.60 -8.76
CA VAL A 124 10.09 13.25 -8.20
C VAL A 124 10.75 12.16 -9.03
N LEU A 125 12.07 12.05 -8.94
CA LEU A 125 12.80 10.94 -9.53
C LEU A 125 13.01 9.87 -8.48
N HIS A 126 12.74 8.62 -8.84
CA HIS A 126 12.96 7.47 -7.96
C HIS A 126 14.26 6.78 -8.34
N PHE A 127 15.08 6.46 -7.35
CA PHE A 127 16.34 5.74 -7.54
C PHE A 127 16.39 4.55 -6.60
N ASP A 128 16.75 3.38 -7.13
CA ASP A 128 17.04 2.19 -6.34
C ASP A 128 18.56 2.06 -6.22
N ILE A 129 19.04 1.99 -5.00
CA ILE A 129 20.47 1.79 -4.73
C ILE A 129 20.63 0.38 -4.20
N LYS A 130 21.35 -0.44 -4.95
CA LYS A 130 21.54 -1.84 -4.63
C LYS A 130 22.29 -2.02 -3.31
N VAL A 131 21.77 -2.90 -2.47
CA VAL A 131 22.47 -3.31 -1.25
C VAL A 131 23.20 -4.62 -1.55
N PRO A 132 24.53 -4.69 -1.32
CA PRO A 132 25.26 -5.92 -1.55
C PRO A 132 24.72 -7.06 -0.68
N ALA A 133 24.67 -8.26 -1.24
CA ALA A 133 24.29 -9.44 -0.48
C ALA A 133 25.32 -9.69 0.63
N SER A 134 24.85 -10.00 1.85
CA SER A 134 25.75 -10.42 2.92
C SER A 134 26.30 -11.80 2.61
N SER A 135 27.59 -11.97 2.76
CA SER A 135 28.26 -13.24 2.53
C SER A 135 28.26 -14.10 3.77
#